data_0faead5902d81bc14dbe5ebf23a9d441
#
_entry.id   0faead5902d81bc14dbe5ebf23a9d441
#
_cell.length_a   1.000
_cell.length_b   1.000
_cell.length_c   1.000
_cell.angle_alpha   90.00
_cell.angle_beta   90.00
_cell.angle_gamma   90.00
#
_symmetry.space_group_name_H-M   'P 1'
#
loop_
_entity.id
_entity.type
_entity.pdbx_description
1 polymer ?
#
loop_
_entity_poly.entity_id
_entity_poly.type
_entity_poly.pdbx_seq_one_letter_code
_entity_poly.pdbx_strand_id
1 'polypeptide(L)'
;MKIQFLGAAGEVTGSRHCVEVMLSGRSRHFMVDYGMFQGGREAANKNLEPLPFSPKDLDFVVLTHAHIDHSGLLPRLCAQGFKGPIYCTGATFELLKILLPDSAYLQRSDVDRAERKQKAGKWRGEMPIALYSREEVEMTLAQFEVVEYGQSKELAPGIQLEFRNAGHILGSTIALIDITEDGKQQKRCVFSGDIGMKGKVLMPDPDLIASADVLVVESTYGDRT
;
A
#
# COMPACT_ATOMS: atom_id res chain seq x y z
N MET A 1 4.20 -2.92 20.40
CA MET A 1 3.93 -2.94 18.95
C MET A 1 2.96 -4.06 18.62
N LYS A 2 1.98 -3.81 17.77
CA LYS A 2 1.02 -4.78 17.21
C LYS A 2 0.97 -4.61 15.71
N ILE A 3 0.94 -5.70 14.95
CA ILE A 3 0.75 -5.70 13.50
C ILE A 3 -0.56 -6.42 13.22
N GLN A 4 -1.43 -5.78 12.43
CA GLN A 4 -2.70 -6.32 11.99
C GLN A 4 -2.72 -6.42 10.46
N PHE A 5 -2.94 -7.62 9.97
CA PHE A 5 -3.10 -7.89 8.54
C PHE A 5 -4.55 -7.63 8.16
N LEU A 6 -4.78 -6.65 7.29
CA LEU A 6 -6.11 -6.25 6.81
C LEU A 6 -6.37 -6.75 5.38
N GLY A 7 -5.42 -7.46 4.80
CA GLY A 7 -5.45 -8.12 3.50
C GLY A 7 -4.13 -8.81 3.20
N ALA A 8 -4.04 -9.49 2.07
CA ALA A 8 -2.90 -10.31 1.62
C ALA A 8 -2.42 -11.35 2.67
N ALA A 9 -3.35 -11.86 3.47
CA ALA A 9 -3.09 -12.93 4.42
C ALA A 9 -3.97 -14.13 4.07
N GLY A 10 -3.37 -15.18 3.47
CA GLY A 10 -4.10 -16.30 2.87
C GLY A 10 -4.72 -15.98 1.51
N GLU A 11 -4.38 -14.85 0.92
CA GLU A 11 -4.79 -14.39 -0.41
C GLU A 11 -3.69 -13.53 -1.05
N VAL A 12 -3.70 -13.40 -2.38
CA VAL A 12 -2.58 -12.81 -3.14
C VAL A 12 -2.64 -11.29 -3.20
N THR A 13 -3.81 -10.67 -3.19
CA THR A 13 -3.98 -9.23 -3.45
C THR A 13 -4.53 -8.47 -2.24
N GLY A 14 -4.50 -7.14 -2.29
CA GLY A 14 -5.02 -6.29 -1.24
C GLY A 14 -4.06 -6.12 -0.06
N SER A 15 -2.76 -5.95 -0.34
CA SER A 15 -1.74 -5.77 0.69
C SER A 15 -2.06 -4.56 1.58
N ARG A 16 -2.29 -4.82 2.88
CA ARG A 16 -2.64 -3.82 3.90
C ARG A 16 -2.19 -4.28 5.27
N HIS A 17 -1.16 -3.66 5.81
CA HIS A 17 -0.63 -4.00 7.14
C HIS A 17 -0.71 -2.77 8.04
N CYS A 18 -1.55 -2.82 9.06
CA CYS A 18 -1.64 -1.77 10.08
C CYS A 18 -0.69 -2.07 11.23
N VAL A 19 0.16 -1.10 11.55
CA VAL A 19 1.10 -1.18 12.67
C VAL A 19 0.68 -0.19 13.75
N GLU A 20 0.52 -0.69 14.97
CA GLU A 20 0.23 0.10 16.17
C GLU A 20 1.43 0.06 17.12
N VAL A 21 1.88 1.22 17.56
CA VAL A 21 3.00 1.40 18.49
C VAL A 21 2.69 2.43 19.56
N MET A 22 3.32 2.28 20.74
CA MET A 22 3.20 3.26 21.82
C MET A 22 4.40 4.19 21.81
N LEU A 23 4.18 5.48 21.55
CA LEU A 23 5.22 6.51 21.48
C LEU A 23 4.77 7.75 22.23
N SER A 24 5.61 8.23 23.14
CA SER A 24 5.34 9.42 23.97
C SER A 24 3.99 9.33 24.70
N GLY A 25 3.66 8.15 25.23
CA GLY A 25 2.43 7.87 25.96
C GLY A 25 1.16 7.83 25.10
N ARG A 26 1.30 7.80 23.76
CA ARG A 26 0.17 7.76 22.81
C ARG A 26 0.29 6.58 21.86
N SER A 27 -0.84 5.98 21.50
CA SER A 27 -0.90 5.03 20.40
C SER A 27 -0.75 5.76 19.08
N ARG A 28 0.17 5.28 18.25
CA ARG A 28 0.40 5.73 16.87
C ARG A 28 0.03 4.61 15.93
N HIS A 29 -0.60 4.95 14.82
CA HIS A 29 -1.02 3.99 13.81
C HIS A 29 -0.46 4.39 12.45
N PHE A 30 0.13 3.43 11.75
CA PHE A 30 0.53 3.64 10.37
C PHE A 30 0.26 2.40 9.53
N MET A 31 0.19 2.59 8.22
CA MET A 31 0.01 1.49 7.28
C MET A 31 1.31 1.22 6.52
N VAL A 32 1.54 -0.06 6.21
CA VAL A 32 2.43 -0.46 5.13
C VAL A 32 1.55 -1.04 4.04
N ASP A 33 1.55 -0.39 2.89
CA ASP A 33 0.66 -0.56 1.75
C ASP A 33 -0.82 -0.31 2.05
N TYR A 34 -1.58 0.04 1.03
CA TYR A 34 -3.03 0.12 1.07
C TYR A 34 -3.62 -0.26 -0.28
N GLY A 35 -3.55 -1.56 -0.55
CA GLY A 35 -3.82 -2.16 -1.84
C GLY A 35 -5.28 -2.50 -2.10
N MET A 36 -5.58 -2.64 -3.40
CA MET A 36 -6.87 -3.08 -3.89
C MET A 36 -6.92 -4.61 -3.95
N PHE A 37 -7.98 -5.21 -3.45
CA PHE A 37 -8.27 -6.61 -3.74
C PHE A 37 -8.66 -6.75 -5.21
N GLN A 38 -8.07 -7.70 -5.89
CA GLN A 38 -8.31 -7.99 -7.29
C GLN A 38 -8.95 -9.36 -7.45
N GLY A 39 -9.83 -9.49 -8.43
CA GLY A 39 -10.56 -10.71 -8.71
C GLY A 39 -12.05 -10.47 -8.90
N GLY A 40 -12.84 -11.49 -8.65
CA GLY A 40 -14.29 -11.45 -8.85
C GLY A 40 -15.04 -10.57 -7.85
N ARG A 41 -16.33 -10.88 -7.67
CA ARG A 41 -17.28 -10.12 -6.84
C ARG A 41 -16.85 -10.00 -5.36
N GLU A 42 -16.25 -11.04 -4.81
CA GLU A 42 -15.79 -11.03 -3.43
C GLU A 42 -14.70 -9.96 -3.20
N ALA A 43 -13.72 -9.90 -4.09
CA ALA A 43 -12.68 -8.86 -4.06
C ALA A 43 -13.26 -7.45 -4.19
N ALA A 44 -14.25 -7.26 -5.08
CA ALA A 44 -14.95 -5.98 -5.22
C ALA A 44 -15.64 -5.56 -3.90
N ASN A 45 -16.29 -6.49 -3.20
CA ASN A 45 -16.92 -6.22 -1.91
C ASN A 45 -15.88 -5.87 -0.83
N LYS A 46 -14.78 -6.61 -0.74
CA LYS A 46 -13.68 -6.32 0.21
C LYS A 46 -13.10 -4.91 0.02
N ASN A 47 -13.08 -4.39 -1.21
CA ASN A 47 -12.64 -3.01 -1.47
C ASN A 47 -13.61 -1.95 -0.93
N LEU A 48 -14.84 -2.31 -0.65
CA LEU A 48 -15.87 -1.43 -0.08
C LEU A 48 -15.93 -1.48 1.45
N GLU A 49 -15.35 -2.50 2.07
CA GLU A 49 -15.34 -2.66 3.52
C GLU A 49 -14.66 -1.49 4.23
N PRO A 50 -15.24 -1.02 5.34
CA PRO A 50 -14.61 0.01 6.15
C PRO A 50 -13.39 -0.54 6.87
N LEU A 51 -12.42 0.33 7.16
CA LEU A 51 -11.34 0.01 8.10
C LEU A 51 -11.92 -0.18 9.52
N PRO A 52 -11.29 -1.01 10.36
CA PRO A 52 -11.70 -1.20 11.77
C PRO A 52 -11.39 0.02 12.67
N PHE A 53 -10.86 1.09 12.09
CA PHE A 53 -10.54 2.36 12.74
C PHE A 53 -10.78 3.52 11.76
N SER A 54 -10.78 4.75 12.28
CA SER A 54 -10.91 5.94 11.44
C SER A 54 -9.64 6.20 10.63
N PRO A 55 -9.72 6.43 9.31
CA PRO A 55 -8.56 6.86 8.51
C PRO A 55 -7.87 8.13 9.03
N LYS A 56 -8.59 8.97 9.77
CA LYS A 56 -8.04 10.19 10.40
C LYS A 56 -7.06 9.89 11.53
N ASP A 57 -7.11 8.68 12.09
CA ASP A 57 -6.25 8.25 13.19
C ASP A 57 -4.91 7.67 12.71
N LEU A 58 -4.73 7.55 11.37
CA LEU A 58 -3.46 7.15 10.78
C LEU A 58 -2.49 8.33 10.73
N ASP A 59 -1.27 8.11 11.19
CA ASP A 59 -0.20 9.10 11.16
C ASP A 59 0.44 9.21 9.76
N PHE A 60 0.71 8.07 9.11
CA PHE A 60 1.34 8.01 7.77
C PHE A 60 1.10 6.65 7.10
N VAL A 61 1.48 6.57 5.82
CA VAL A 61 1.56 5.33 5.05
C VAL A 61 2.97 5.17 4.51
N VAL A 62 3.52 3.95 4.55
CA VAL A 62 4.73 3.53 3.85
C VAL A 62 4.29 2.65 2.70
N LEU A 63 4.64 3.03 1.47
CA LEU A 63 4.27 2.29 0.27
C LEU A 63 5.49 1.58 -0.31
N THR A 64 5.38 0.27 -0.47
CA THR A 64 6.48 -0.57 -0.97
C THR A 64 6.69 -0.41 -2.46
N HIS A 65 5.64 -0.36 -3.27
CA HIS A 65 5.72 -0.20 -4.72
C HIS A 65 4.37 0.19 -5.34
N ALA A 66 4.37 0.42 -6.67
CA ALA A 66 3.25 1.04 -7.36
C ALA A 66 2.13 0.09 -7.82
N HIS A 67 2.25 -1.25 -7.70
CA HIS A 67 1.18 -2.15 -8.11
C HIS A 67 -0.13 -1.83 -7.39
N ILE A 68 -1.23 -2.02 -8.09
CA ILE A 68 -2.57 -1.63 -7.63
C ILE A 68 -3.02 -2.43 -6.40
N ASP A 69 -2.58 -3.66 -6.25
CA ASP A 69 -2.82 -4.48 -5.06
C ASP A 69 -1.98 -4.08 -3.83
N HIS A 70 -1.09 -3.08 -3.98
CA HIS A 70 -0.36 -2.42 -2.88
C HIS A 70 -0.73 -0.95 -2.71
N SER A 71 -1.14 -0.25 -3.77
CA SER A 71 -1.38 1.20 -3.79
C SER A 71 -2.81 1.61 -4.10
N GLY A 72 -3.60 0.72 -4.71
CA GLY A 72 -4.81 1.06 -5.44
C GLY A 72 -5.97 1.62 -4.63
N LEU A 73 -5.95 1.53 -3.31
CA LEU A 73 -6.98 2.15 -2.46
C LEU A 73 -6.51 3.39 -1.70
N LEU A 74 -5.27 3.86 -1.94
CA LEU A 74 -4.79 5.12 -1.35
C LEU A 74 -5.72 6.30 -1.63
N PRO A 75 -6.29 6.50 -2.86
CA PRO A 75 -7.22 7.59 -3.08
C PRO A 75 -8.50 7.48 -2.25
N ARG A 76 -9.01 6.26 -2.07
CA ARG A 76 -10.16 6.01 -1.20
C ARG A 76 -9.84 6.29 0.27
N LEU A 77 -8.64 5.92 0.75
CA LEU A 77 -8.19 6.22 2.11
C LEU A 77 -8.15 7.73 2.37
N CYS A 78 -7.59 8.50 1.44
CA CYS A 78 -7.54 9.96 1.51
C CYS A 78 -8.94 10.58 1.46
N ALA A 79 -9.83 10.10 0.58
CA ALA A 79 -11.22 10.53 0.51
C ALA A 79 -11.99 10.28 1.81
N GLN A 80 -11.64 9.23 2.54
CA GLN A 80 -12.22 8.89 3.86
C GLN A 80 -11.62 9.68 5.02
N GLY A 81 -10.67 10.58 4.74
CA GLY A 81 -10.17 11.56 5.69
C GLY A 81 -8.75 11.39 6.18
N PHE A 82 -7.97 10.43 5.64
CA PHE A 82 -6.53 10.36 5.86
C PHE A 82 -5.86 11.61 5.27
N LYS A 83 -4.96 12.23 6.03
CA LYS A 83 -4.24 13.46 5.64
C LYS A 83 -2.75 13.41 5.93
N GLY A 84 -2.24 12.28 6.39
CA GLY A 84 -0.83 12.09 6.66
C GLY A 84 0.00 11.94 5.38
N PRO A 85 1.33 11.97 5.48
CA PRO A 85 2.22 11.71 4.35
C PRO A 85 2.17 10.24 3.92
N ILE A 86 2.43 10.02 2.61
CA ILE A 86 2.60 8.70 2.00
C ILE A 86 4.04 8.62 1.51
N TYR A 87 4.85 7.81 2.15
CA TYR A 87 6.28 7.66 1.84
C TYR A 87 6.50 6.58 0.81
N CYS A 88 7.20 6.90 -0.28
CA CYS A 88 7.62 5.95 -1.32
C CYS A 88 8.89 6.41 -2.02
N THR A 89 9.44 5.60 -2.94
CA THR A 89 10.55 6.04 -3.80
C THR A 89 10.08 6.96 -4.92
N GLY A 90 11.02 7.76 -5.48
CA GLY A 90 10.73 8.64 -6.60
C GLY A 90 10.14 7.90 -7.81
N ALA A 91 10.69 6.73 -8.15
CA ALA A 91 10.20 5.94 -9.28
C ALA A 91 8.79 5.37 -9.02
N THR A 92 8.49 4.91 -7.81
CA THR A 92 7.13 4.51 -7.41
C THR A 92 6.16 5.68 -7.57
N PHE A 93 6.53 6.88 -7.12
CA PHE A 93 5.69 8.07 -7.27
C PHE A 93 5.42 8.41 -8.74
N GLU A 94 6.43 8.36 -9.62
CA GLU A 94 6.25 8.62 -11.04
C GLU A 94 5.29 7.60 -11.70
N LEU A 95 5.38 6.31 -11.33
CA LEU A 95 4.44 5.30 -11.81
C LEU A 95 3.01 5.56 -11.32
N LEU A 96 2.83 5.98 -10.07
CA LEU A 96 1.51 6.24 -9.49
C LEU A 96 0.79 7.43 -10.15
N LYS A 97 1.53 8.43 -10.63
CA LYS A 97 0.95 9.53 -11.43
C LYS A 97 0.29 9.06 -12.71
N ILE A 98 0.62 7.85 -13.16
CA ILE A 98 0.00 7.22 -14.34
C ILE A 98 -1.06 6.20 -13.90
N LEU A 99 -0.71 5.30 -12.98
CA LEU A 99 -1.53 4.14 -12.63
C LEU A 99 -2.81 4.53 -11.87
N LEU A 100 -2.74 5.47 -10.92
CA LEU A 100 -3.93 5.84 -10.15
C LEU A 100 -4.98 6.60 -10.97
N PRO A 101 -4.62 7.59 -11.83
CA PRO A 101 -5.58 8.21 -12.74
C PRO A 101 -6.19 7.21 -13.74
N ASP A 102 -5.39 6.28 -14.28
CA ASP A 102 -5.88 5.24 -15.19
C ASP A 102 -6.88 4.31 -14.48
N SER A 103 -6.56 3.89 -13.25
CA SER A 103 -7.46 3.09 -12.43
C SER A 103 -8.80 3.80 -12.17
N ALA A 104 -8.78 5.10 -11.83
CA ALA A 104 -10.00 5.89 -11.64
C ALA A 104 -10.83 5.97 -12.94
N TYR A 105 -10.17 6.19 -14.07
CA TYR A 105 -10.81 6.23 -15.38
C TYR A 105 -11.46 4.89 -15.75
N LEU A 106 -10.77 3.79 -15.56
CA LEU A 106 -11.30 2.45 -15.85
C LEU A 106 -12.53 2.14 -15.00
N GLN A 107 -12.48 2.41 -13.69
CA GLN A 107 -13.61 2.22 -12.78
C GLN A 107 -14.82 3.07 -13.20
N ARG A 108 -14.62 4.34 -13.54
CA ARG A 108 -15.69 5.22 -14.03
C ARG A 108 -16.26 4.73 -15.35
N SER A 109 -15.41 4.31 -16.29
CA SER A 109 -15.83 3.74 -17.59
C SER A 109 -16.69 2.49 -17.42
N ASP A 110 -16.38 1.64 -16.45
CA ASP A 110 -17.18 0.45 -16.15
C ASP A 110 -18.57 0.81 -15.59
N VAL A 111 -18.66 1.81 -14.71
CA VAL A 111 -19.95 2.35 -14.24
C VAL A 111 -20.77 2.89 -15.40
N ASP A 112 -20.18 3.76 -16.24
CA ASP A 112 -20.86 4.37 -17.39
C ASP A 112 -21.36 3.33 -18.40
N ARG A 113 -20.57 2.27 -18.60
CA ARG A 113 -20.95 1.13 -19.44
C ARG A 113 -22.12 0.35 -18.86
N ALA A 114 -22.12 0.10 -17.56
CA ALA A 114 -23.20 -0.57 -16.87
C ALA A 114 -24.50 0.24 -16.91
N GLU A 115 -24.42 1.56 -16.64
CA GLU A 115 -25.57 2.47 -16.73
C GLU A 115 -26.21 2.49 -18.12
N ARG A 116 -25.38 2.56 -19.18
CA ARG A 116 -25.89 2.50 -20.57
C ARG A 116 -26.61 1.17 -20.85
N LYS A 117 -26.03 0.05 -20.41
CA LYS A 117 -26.67 -1.26 -20.56
C LYS A 117 -27.95 -1.39 -19.74
N GLN A 118 -27.98 -0.83 -18.53
CA GLN A 118 -29.17 -0.81 -17.68
C GLN A 118 -30.32 -0.03 -18.33
N LYS A 119 -30.03 1.19 -18.84
CA LYS A 119 -31.02 2.00 -19.60
C LYS A 119 -31.58 1.27 -20.84
N ALA A 120 -30.74 0.42 -21.45
CA ALA A 120 -31.16 -0.40 -22.60
C ALA A 120 -31.86 -1.74 -22.20
N GLY A 121 -32.10 -1.98 -20.91
CA GLY A 121 -32.67 -3.24 -20.40
C GLY A 121 -31.76 -4.47 -20.58
N LYS A 122 -30.47 -4.26 -20.82
CA LYS A 122 -29.48 -5.32 -21.12
C LYS A 122 -28.53 -5.62 -19.96
N TRP A 123 -28.59 -4.87 -18.87
CA TRP A 123 -27.77 -5.11 -17.69
C TRP A 123 -28.37 -6.22 -16.81
N ARG A 124 -27.53 -7.11 -16.35
CA ARG A 124 -27.86 -8.19 -15.41
C ARG A 124 -26.84 -8.17 -14.27
N GLY A 125 -27.29 -8.14 -13.03
CA GLY A 125 -26.47 -8.15 -11.83
C GLY A 125 -26.34 -6.78 -11.16
N GLU A 126 -25.43 -6.69 -10.18
CA GLU A 126 -25.19 -5.47 -9.41
C GLU A 126 -24.43 -4.44 -10.25
N MET A 127 -24.73 -3.18 -9.98
CA MET A 127 -24.02 -2.07 -10.62
C MET A 127 -22.61 -1.95 -10.04
N PRO A 128 -21.58 -1.78 -10.89
CA PRO A 128 -20.25 -1.50 -10.41
C PRO A 128 -20.22 -0.13 -9.71
N ILE A 129 -19.33 0.00 -8.74
CA ILE A 129 -19.11 1.24 -7.98
C ILE A 129 -17.67 1.68 -8.21
N ALA A 130 -17.49 2.94 -8.64
CA ALA A 130 -16.17 3.54 -8.66
C ALA A 130 -15.72 3.84 -7.23
N LEU A 131 -14.56 3.34 -6.85
CA LEU A 131 -14.04 3.43 -5.47
C LEU A 131 -13.52 4.83 -5.15
N TYR A 132 -13.14 5.59 -6.16
CA TYR A 132 -12.66 6.96 -6.06
C TYR A 132 -12.71 7.68 -7.42
N SER A 133 -12.69 9.00 -7.36
CA SER A 133 -12.69 9.88 -8.52
C SER A 133 -11.27 10.32 -8.91
N ARG A 134 -11.14 11.00 -10.06
CA ARG A 134 -9.88 11.59 -10.50
C ARG A 134 -9.41 12.71 -9.55
N GLU A 135 -10.33 13.52 -9.05
CA GLU A 135 -10.05 14.61 -8.11
C GLU A 135 -9.49 14.05 -6.79
N GLU A 136 -10.01 12.91 -6.33
CA GLU A 136 -9.50 12.23 -5.13
C GLU A 136 -8.09 11.65 -5.37
N VAL A 137 -7.77 11.20 -6.59
CA VAL A 137 -6.40 10.82 -6.97
C VAL A 137 -5.47 12.03 -6.90
N GLU A 138 -5.85 13.18 -7.45
CA GLU A 138 -5.04 14.41 -7.43
C GLU A 138 -4.75 14.87 -5.99
N MET A 139 -5.75 14.84 -5.12
CA MET A 139 -5.57 15.13 -3.68
C MET A 139 -4.61 14.15 -3.01
N THR A 140 -4.69 12.88 -3.39
CA THR A 140 -3.80 11.84 -2.83
C THR A 140 -2.36 12.02 -3.29
N LEU A 141 -2.15 12.30 -4.57
CA LEU A 141 -0.79 12.53 -5.11
C LEU A 141 -0.08 13.71 -4.43
N ALA A 142 -0.82 14.68 -3.91
CA ALA A 142 -0.26 15.81 -3.14
C ALA A 142 0.26 15.42 -1.74
N GLN A 143 -0.05 14.21 -1.23
CA GLN A 143 0.38 13.73 0.09
C GLN A 143 1.65 12.87 0.03
N PHE A 144 2.18 12.60 -1.17
CA PHE A 144 3.37 11.78 -1.31
C PHE A 144 4.65 12.53 -0.92
N GLU A 145 5.50 11.84 -0.17
CA GLU A 145 6.85 12.25 0.15
C GLU A 145 7.85 11.20 -0.33
N VAL A 146 8.86 11.66 -1.09
CA VAL A 146 9.88 10.78 -1.65
C VAL A 146 10.99 10.52 -0.64
N VAL A 147 11.37 9.25 -0.52
CA VAL A 147 12.53 8.78 0.25
C VAL A 147 13.40 7.94 -0.68
N GLU A 148 14.68 8.28 -0.78
CA GLU A 148 15.60 7.57 -1.65
C GLU A 148 16.11 6.26 -1.01
N TYR A 149 16.54 5.33 -1.84
CA TYR A 149 17.13 4.07 -1.37
C TYR A 149 18.35 4.35 -0.48
N GLY A 150 18.44 3.61 0.63
CA GLY A 150 19.53 3.73 1.61
C GLY A 150 19.49 5.01 2.44
N GLN A 151 18.54 5.92 2.18
CA GLN A 151 18.35 7.09 3.01
C GLN A 151 17.51 6.72 4.24
N SER A 152 18.03 7.00 5.43
CA SER A 152 17.24 6.93 6.67
C SER A 152 16.42 8.21 6.84
N LYS A 153 15.11 8.06 7.05
CA LYS A 153 14.17 9.16 7.30
C LYS A 153 13.40 8.93 8.59
N GLU A 154 13.44 9.89 9.49
CA GLU A 154 12.57 9.88 10.66
C GLU A 154 11.13 10.24 10.23
N LEU A 155 10.18 9.31 10.48
CA LEU A 155 8.76 9.48 10.14
C LEU A 155 7.99 10.08 11.31
N ALA A 156 8.39 9.73 12.51
CA ALA A 156 7.91 10.26 13.80
C ALA A 156 8.98 10.01 14.84
N PRO A 157 8.98 10.73 15.99
CA PRO A 157 9.91 10.46 17.08
C PRO A 157 9.91 8.98 17.46
N GLY A 158 11.05 8.31 17.27
CA GLY A 158 11.20 6.86 17.54
C GLY A 158 10.81 5.93 16.38
N ILE A 159 10.44 6.45 15.21
CA ILE A 159 10.20 5.63 14.01
C ILE A 159 11.11 6.13 12.87
N GLN A 160 11.97 5.26 12.38
CA GLN A 160 12.83 5.53 11.25
C GLN A 160 12.55 4.57 10.11
N LEU A 161 12.53 5.08 8.89
CA LEU A 161 12.33 4.33 7.65
C LEU A 161 13.62 4.33 6.83
N GLU A 162 13.97 3.18 6.28
CA GLU A 162 14.96 3.04 5.22
C GLU A 162 14.41 2.12 4.13
N PHE A 163 14.50 2.54 2.87
CA PHE A 163 14.15 1.72 1.72
C PHE A 163 15.36 1.00 1.16
N ARG A 164 15.21 -0.30 0.92
CA ARG A 164 16.14 -1.15 0.18
C ARG A 164 15.49 -1.62 -1.10
N ASN A 165 16.29 -1.89 -2.13
CA ASN A 165 15.75 -2.33 -3.41
C ASN A 165 15.15 -3.75 -3.31
N ALA A 166 13.91 -3.92 -3.75
CA ALA A 166 13.25 -5.22 -3.82
C ALA A 166 13.45 -5.95 -5.17
N GLY A 167 13.96 -5.29 -6.20
CA GLY A 167 14.22 -5.87 -7.52
C GLY A 167 12.99 -6.34 -8.28
N HIS A 168 11.77 -5.96 -7.85
CA HIS A 168 10.51 -6.43 -8.41
C HIS A 168 10.07 -5.61 -9.63
N ILE A 169 9.78 -4.33 -9.44
CA ILE A 169 9.52 -3.32 -10.48
C ILE A 169 10.32 -2.05 -10.18
N LEU A 170 10.33 -1.09 -11.11
CA LEU A 170 10.96 0.21 -10.87
C LEU A 170 10.40 0.84 -9.60
N GLY A 171 11.29 1.26 -8.70
CA GLY A 171 10.92 1.88 -7.44
C GLY A 171 10.51 0.93 -6.32
N SER A 172 10.40 -0.38 -6.57
CA SER A 172 9.98 -1.35 -5.54
C SER A 172 10.98 -1.45 -4.39
N THR A 173 10.46 -1.52 -3.17
CA THR A 173 11.26 -1.48 -1.94
C THR A 173 10.97 -2.63 -1.00
N ILE A 174 12.01 -3.05 -0.28
CA ILE A 174 11.92 -3.68 1.02
C ILE A 174 11.94 -2.52 2.03
N ALA A 175 10.90 -2.36 2.83
CA ALA A 175 10.82 -1.30 3.84
C ALA A 175 11.38 -1.79 5.18
N LEU A 176 12.47 -1.15 5.64
CA LEU A 176 13.04 -1.35 6.95
C LEU A 176 12.51 -0.25 7.87
N ILE A 177 11.78 -0.63 8.90
CA ILE A 177 11.17 0.32 9.85
C ILE A 177 11.73 0.02 11.23
N ASP A 178 12.61 0.90 11.70
CA ASP A 178 13.18 0.82 13.05
C ASP A 178 12.30 1.58 14.03
N ILE A 179 11.81 0.89 15.06
CA ILE A 179 10.83 1.40 16.02
C ILE A 179 11.41 1.30 17.43
N THR A 180 11.43 2.44 18.13
CA THR A 180 11.80 2.54 19.53
C THR A 180 10.60 2.99 20.34
N GLU A 181 9.83 2.04 20.88
CA GLU A 181 8.71 2.35 21.79
C GLU A 181 9.21 2.84 23.15
N ASP A 182 8.33 3.57 23.86
CA ASP A 182 8.64 4.12 25.19
C ASP A 182 9.19 3.05 26.14
N GLY A 183 10.40 3.28 26.66
CA GLY A 183 11.07 2.40 27.62
C GLY A 183 11.48 1.04 27.08
N LYS A 184 11.45 0.82 25.76
CA LYS A 184 11.82 -0.44 25.12
C LYS A 184 13.07 -0.30 24.26
N GLN A 185 13.69 -1.44 23.96
CA GLN A 185 14.76 -1.51 22.96
C GLN A 185 14.18 -1.32 21.56
N GLN A 186 14.99 -0.74 20.67
CA GLN A 186 14.67 -0.63 19.25
C GLN A 186 14.41 -2.00 18.64
N LYS A 187 13.39 -2.08 17.78
CA LYS A 187 13.07 -3.25 16.99
C LYS A 187 13.04 -2.90 15.51
N ARG A 188 13.63 -3.75 14.70
CA ARG A 188 13.59 -3.65 13.25
C ARG A 188 12.46 -4.50 12.69
N CYS A 189 11.48 -3.84 12.09
CA CYS A 189 10.42 -4.47 11.31
C CYS A 189 10.78 -4.37 9.82
N VAL A 190 10.78 -5.50 9.12
CA VAL A 190 11.05 -5.57 7.70
C VAL A 190 9.79 -6.02 6.98
N PHE A 191 9.35 -5.23 6.00
CA PHE A 191 8.27 -5.57 5.09
C PHE A 191 8.87 -5.75 3.70
N SER A 192 8.76 -6.95 3.15
CA SER A 192 9.41 -7.28 1.88
C SER A 192 8.82 -6.54 0.68
N GLY A 193 7.55 -6.14 0.76
CA GLY A 193 6.78 -5.92 -0.45
C GLY A 193 6.86 -7.18 -1.34
N ASP A 194 6.76 -7.00 -2.64
CA ASP A 194 7.02 -8.07 -3.60
C ASP A 194 8.50 -8.11 -3.95
N ILE A 195 9.09 -9.32 -3.92
CA ILE A 195 10.52 -9.53 -4.16
C ILE A 195 10.74 -9.97 -5.60
N GLY A 196 11.66 -9.30 -6.27
CA GLY A 196 12.03 -9.65 -7.64
C GLY A 196 12.97 -10.85 -7.73
N MET A 197 13.02 -11.44 -8.93
CA MET A 197 13.98 -12.49 -9.24
C MET A 197 15.38 -11.90 -9.47
N LYS A 198 16.42 -12.64 -9.08
CA LYS A 198 17.82 -12.29 -9.39
C LYS A 198 18.12 -12.42 -10.88
N GLY A 199 19.09 -11.64 -11.35
CA GLY A 199 19.59 -11.72 -12.72
C GLY A 199 18.71 -11.11 -13.78
N LYS A 200 17.75 -10.24 -13.43
CA LYS A 200 16.97 -9.45 -14.40
C LYS A 200 17.88 -8.43 -15.11
N VAL A 201 17.70 -8.28 -16.44
CA VAL A 201 18.53 -7.38 -17.25
C VAL A 201 18.32 -5.89 -16.91
N LEU A 202 17.10 -5.49 -16.60
CA LEU A 202 16.72 -4.09 -16.40
C LEU A 202 16.55 -3.68 -14.93
N MET A 203 16.65 -4.64 -14.03
CA MET A 203 16.42 -4.40 -12.60
C MET A 203 17.64 -4.89 -11.80
N PRO A 204 18.12 -4.14 -10.81
CA PRO A 204 19.11 -4.68 -9.86
C PRO A 204 18.52 -5.86 -9.10
N ASP A 205 19.38 -6.76 -8.64
CA ASP A 205 18.97 -7.84 -7.73
C ASP A 205 18.42 -7.26 -6.42
N PRO A 206 17.50 -7.98 -5.73
CA PRO A 206 17.04 -7.58 -4.41
C PRO A 206 18.20 -7.44 -3.42
N ASP A 207 18.14 -6.39 -2.61
CA ASP A 207 19.13 -6.16 -1.53
C ASP A 207 19.01 -7.26 -0.46
N LEU A 208 20.15 -7.64 0.09
CA LEU A 208 20.21 -8.56 1.21
C LEU A 208 19.97 -7.81 2.53
N ILE A 209 19.04 -8.28 3.32
CA ILE A 209 18.75 -7.74 4.64
C ILE A 209 19.42 -8.62 5.70
N ALA A 210 20.35 -8.04 6.46
CA ALA A 210 21.17 -8.79 7.40
C ALA A 210 20.40 -9.29 8.64
N SER A 211 19.42 -8.51 9.11
CA SER A 211 18.67 -8.86 10.33
C SER A 211 17.30 -8.18 10.37
N ALA A 212 16.36 -8.82 11.05
CA ALA A 212 15.06 -8.29 11.40
C ALA A 212 14.61 -8.89 12.74
N ASP A 213 13.94 -8.11 13.59
CA ASP A 213 13.23 -8.63 14.76
C ASP A 213 11.85 -9.16 14.38
N VAL A 214 11.25 -8.52 13.36
CA VAL A 214 9.97 -8.92 12.76
C VAL A 214 10.11 -8.86 11.25
N LEU A 215 9.76 -9.94 10.56
CA LEU A 215 9.75 -10.04 9.11
C LEU A 215 8.33 -10.34 8.62
N VAL A 216 7.80 -9.45 7.77
CA VAL A 216 6.60 -9.66 6.97
C VAL A 216 7.07 -9.88 5.54
N VAL A 217 6.91 -11.10 5.04
CA VAL A 217 7.43 -11.52 3.72
C VAL A 217 6.31 -12.09 2.87
N GLU A 218 6.35 -11.77 1.56
CA GLU A 218 5.45 -12.37 0.58
C GLU A 218 5.68 -13.89 0.45
N SER A 219 4.63 -14.59 0.01
CA SER A 219 4.70 -16.02 -0.27
C SER A 219 3.91 -16.42 -1.52
N THR A 220 3.78 -15.51 -2.49
CA THR A 220 2.98 -15.68 -3.71
C THR A 220 3.34 -16.95 -4.47
N TYR A 221 4.62 -17.29 -4.53
CA TYR A 221 5.14 -18.52 -5.17
C TYR A 221 5.85 -19.44 -4.16
N GLY A 222 5.51 -19.34 -2.89
CA GLY A 222 6.19 -20.08 -1.82
C GLY A 222 6.03 -21.61 -1.89
N ASP A 223 5.06 -22.11 -2.65
CA ASP A 223 4.79 -23.53 -2.90
C ASP A 223 5.41 -24.07 -4.21
N ARG A 224 6.09 -23.19 -4.99
CA ARG A 224 6.70 -23.57 -6.27
C ARG A 224 8.20 -23.77 -6.11
N THR A 225 8.67 -24.91 -6.60
CA THR A 225 10.09 -25.29 -6.69
C THR A 225 10.60 -25.20 -8.12
#